data_fb2e45e5154aa37b3d82167c3d033982
#
_entry.id   fb2e45e5154aa37b3d82167c3d033982
#
_cell.length_a   1.000
_cell.length_b   1.000
_cell.length_c   1.000
_cell.angle_alpha   90.00
_cell.angle_beta   90.00
_cell.angle_gamma   90.00
#
_symmetry.space_group_name_H-M   'P 1'
#
loop_
_entity.id
_entity.type
_entity.pdbx_description
1 polymer ?
#
loop_
_entity_poly.entity_id
_entity_poly.type
_entity_poly.pdbx_seq_one_letter_code
_entity_poly.pdbx_strand_id
1 'polypeptide(L)'
;MNLFILSLIQREIAQFMMDKHVSKILLEAVQMLCSCKRILDPDDQVNNQIYKLAHKNHPVTIWCRKSKANFIWTLDLIEELHNEWRFRYGHPDTKFHKAYLMALVLKDNMPSDDKFEERGLTPFAQAMPVQYKSDDAVESYRNYYMSDEKQRIASWKKKREKPEWYRVALV
;
A
#
# COMPACT_ATOMS: atom_id res chain seq x y z
N MET A 1 8.88 -2.77 3.34
CA MET A 1 7.58 -2.11 3.53
C MET A 1 7.45 -0.92 2.63
N ASN A 2 6.44 -0.87 1.78
CA ASN A 2 6.20 0.27 0.90
C ASN A 2 4.78 0.21 0.33
N LEU A 3 4.29 1.35 -0.21
CA LEU A 3 3.01 1.41 -0.94
C LEU A 3 3.22 1.60 -2.44
N PHE A 4 4.36 2.16 -2.85
CA PHE A 4 4.68 2.49 -4.25
C PHE A 4 3.63 3.40 -4.90
N ILE A 5 3.76 4.69 -4.66
CA ILE A 5 2.83 5.71 -5.20
C ILE A 5 3.09 5.91 -6.70
N LEU A 6 2.67 4.96 -7.52
CA LEU A 6 2.91 4.97 -8.97
C LEU A 6 1.93 5.88 -9.72
N SER A 7 0.89 6.36 -9.05
CA SER A 7 -0.11 7.30 -9.52
C SER A 7 -0.76 7.96 -8.31
N LEU A 8 -1.50 9.04 -8.52
CA LEU A 8 -2.33 9.64 -7.48
C LEU A 8 -3.68 8.92 -7.33
N ILE A 9 -4.01 8.02 -8.26
CA ILE A 9 -5.26 7.25 -8.28
C ILE A 9 -4.96 5.82 -7.86
N GLN A 10 -5.57 5.33 -6.78
CA GLN A 10 -5.30 4.02 -6.21
C GLN A 10 -5.53 2.87 -7.21
N ARG A 11 -6.59 2.96 -8.01
CA ARG A 11 -6.84 1.95 -9.05
C ARG A 11 -5.69 1.87 -10.04
N GLU A 12 -5.16 2.99 -10.47
CA GLU A 12 -4.01 3.02 -11.38
C GLU A 12 -2.75 2.45 -10.72
N ILE A 13 -2.53 2.75 -9.44
CA ILE A 13 -1.41 2.15 -8.71
C ILE A 13 -1.50 0.63 -8.78
N ALA A 14 -2.67 0.07 -8.47
CA ALA A 14 -2.88 -1.38 -8.50
C ALA A 14 -2.64 -1.96 -9.90
N GLN A 15 -3.13 -1.30 -10.94
CA GLN A 15 -2.97 -1.73 -12.32
C GLN A 15 -1.53 -1.62 -12.83
N PHE A 16 -0.77 -0.64 -12.33
CA PHE A 16 0.62 -0.43 -12.72
C PHE A 16 1.61 -1.38 -12.04
N MET A 17 1.22 -1.96 -10.90
CA MET A 17 2.13 -2.81 -10.15
C MET A 17 2.57 -4.05 -10.92
N MET A 18 3.85 -4.40 -10.77
CA MET A 18 4.35 -5.69 -11.25
C MET A 18 3.62 -6.85 -10.55
N ASP A 19 3.54 -8.00 -11.19
CA ASP A 19 2.75 -9.13 -10.68
C ASP A 19 3.06 -9.49 -9.23
N LYS A 20 4.34 -9.56 -8.87
CA LYS A 20 4.75 -9.93 -7.51
C LYS A 20 4.30 -8.95 -6.44
N HIS A 21 4.12 -7.68 -6.80
CA HIS A 21 3.76 -6.65 -5.84
C HIS A 21 2.28 -6.63 -5.48
N VAL A 22 1.40 -7.10 -6.35
CA VAL A 22 -0.04 -7.02 -6.10
C VAL A 22 -0.42 -7.65 -4.76
N SER A 23 -0.04 -8.90 -4.52
CA SER A 23 -0.31 -9.59 -3.25
C SER A 23 0.61 -9.12 -2.13
N LYS A 24 1.89 -8.92 -2.42
CA LYS A 24 2.89 -8.52 -1.42
C LYS A 24 2.58 -7.15 -0.81
N ILE A 25 2.29 -6.17 -1.65
CA ILE A 25 2.00 -4.81 -1.18
C ILE A 25 0.64 -4.75 -0.48
N LEU A 26 -0.34 -5.52 -0.95
CA LEU A 26 -1.59 -5.71 -0.21
C LEU A 26 -1.33 -6.12 1.25
N LEU A 27 -0.54 -7.18 1.44
CA LEU A 27 -0.18 -7.66 2.78
C LEU A 27 0.55 -6.59 3.60
N GLU A 28 1.57 -5.98 3.01
CA GLU A 28 2.38 -4.97 3.72
C GLU A 28 1.56 -3.74 4.10
N ALA A 29 0.68 -3.28 3.22
CA ALA A 29 -0.21 -2.16 3.51
C ALA A 29 -1.15 -2.46 4.69
N VAL A 30 -1.72 -3.67 4.71
CA VAL A 30 -2.57 -4.10 5.83
C VAL A 30 -1.75 -4.19 7.13
N GLN A 31 -0.54 -4.74 7.08
CA GLN A 31 0.34 -4.81 8.25
C GLN A 31 0.66 -3.40 8.79
N MET A 32 0.92 -2.43 7.91
CA MET A 32 1.16 -1.04 8.33
C MET A 32 -0.06 -0.43 9.00
N LEU A 33 -1.26 -0.64 8.45
CA LEU A 33 -2.49 -0.12 9.07
C LEU A 33 -2.83 -0.81 10.39
N CYS A 34 -2.55 -2.10 10.52
CA CYS A 34 -2.69 -2.80 11.81
C CYS A 34 -1.76 -2.19 12.86
N SER A 35 -0.53 -1.88 12.50
CA SER A 35 0.40 -1.18 13.38
C SER A 35 -0.10 0.20 13.76
N CYS A 36 -0.65 0.96 12.81
CA CYS A 36 -1.25 2.26 13.08
C CYS A 36 -2.42 2.15 14.08
N LYS A 37 -3.32 1.19 13.86
CA LYS A 37 -4.45 0.95 14.77
C LYS A 37 -3.97 0.67 16.19
N ARG A 38 -2.99 -0.20 16.35
CA ARG A 38 -2.42 -0.55 17.66
C ARG A 38 -1.78 0.64 18.36
N ILE A 39 -1.15 1.54 17.61
CA ILE A 39 -0.50 2.74 18.17
C ILE A 39 -1.54 3.79 18.56
N LEU A 40 -2.55 4.00 17.73
CA LEU A 40 -3.57 5.03 17.95
C LEU A 40 -4.63 4.62 18.96
N ASP A 41 -4.99 3.34 18.99
CA ASP A 41 -5.99 2.76 19.90
C ASP A 41 -5.41 1.55 20.63
N PRO A 42 -4.43 1.73 21.53
CA PRO A 42 -3.71 0.60 22.11
C PRO A 42 -4.58 -0.31 23.00
N ASP A 43 -5.67 0.21 23.54
CA ASP A 43 -6.54 -0.52 24.47
C ASP A 43 -7.76 -1.16 23.78
N ASP A 44 -7.92 -0.98 22.48
CA ASP A 44 -9.02 -1.56 21.74
C ASP A 44 -8.87 -3.08 21.64
N GLN A 45 -9.92 -3.79 22.05
CA GLN A 45 -9.94 -5.27 22.02
C GLN A 45 -9.83 -5.85 20.62
N VAL A 46 -10.22 -5.09 19.60
CA VAL A 46 -10.08 -5.46 18.18
C VAL A 46 -8.61 -5.75 17.83
N ASN A 47 -7.67 -5.17 18.55
CA ASN A 47 -6.24 -5.42 18.35
C ASN A 47 -5.88 -6.91 18.48
N ASN A 48 -6.68 -7.71 19.19
CA ASN A 48 -6.47 -9.16 19.30
C ASN A 48 -6.78 -9.90 18.00
N GLN A 49 -7.50 -9.28 17.06
CA GLN A 49 -7.95 -9.88 15.80
C GLN A 49 -7.11 -9.49 14.60
N ILE A 50 -6.20 -8.54 14.77
CA ILE A 50 -5.40 -7.98 13.66
C ILE A 50 -3.92 -8.33 13.81
N TYR A 51 -3.15 -8.09 12.75
CA TYR A 51 -1.71 -8.39 12.77
C TYR A 51 -0.99 -7.66 13.89
N LYS A 52 0.08 -8.29 14.37
CA LYS A 52 0.93 -7.72 15.43
C LYS A 52 1.64 -6.47 14.96
N LEU A 53 2.03 -5.64 15.93
CA LEU A 53 2.82 -4.43 15.68
C LEU A 53 4.13 -4.79 14.97
N ALA A 54 4.39 -4.15 13.86
CA ALA A 54 5.61 -4.31 13.09
C ALA A 54 5.96 -2.99 12.40
N HIS A 55 7.26 -2.72 12.24
CA HIS A 55 7.77 -1.57 11.49
C HIS A 55 7.13 -0.21 11.87
N LYS A 56 6.87 0.01 13.17
CA LYS A 56 6.19 1.21 13.65
C LYS A 56 6.87 2.52 13.28
N ASN A 57 8.18 2.49 13.11
CA ASN A 57 8.99 3.69 12.80
C ASN A 57 9.33 3.80 11.31
N HIS A 58 8.83 2.93 10.48
CA HIS A 58 9.01 3.04 9.03
C HIS A 58 8.29 4.30 8.51
N PRO A 59 8.91 5.08 7.62
CA PRO A 59 8.32 6.35 7.14
C PRO A 59 6.91 6.22 6.61
N VAL A 60 6.60 5.15 5.89
CA VAL A 60 5.25 4.93 5.35
C VAL A 60 4.25 4.58 6.46
N THR A 61 4.65 3.79 7.46
CA THR A 61 3.80 3.49 8.62
C THR A 61 3.49 4.76 9.41
N ILE A 62 4.49 5.62 9.60
CA ILE A 62 4.31 6.93 10.24
C ILE A 62 3.33 7.78 9.44
N TRP A 63 3.50 7.82 8.11
CA TRP A 63 2.59 8.55 7.21
C TRP A 63 1.15 8.05 7.32
N CYS A 64 0.94 6.74 7.34
CA CYS A 64 -0.40 6.14 7.43
C CYS A 64 -1.16 6.57 8.70
N ARG A 65 -0.46 6.77 9.82
CA ARG A 65 -1.11 7.17 11.09
C ARG A 65 -1.10 8.67 11.36
N LYS A 66 -0.42 9.44 10.52
CA LYS A 66 -0.32 10.89 10.74
C LYS A 66 -1.66 11.59 10.57
N SER A 67 -2.46 11.17 9.61
CA SER A 67 -3.76 11.78 9.37
C SER A 67 -4.83 10.74 9.09
N LYS A 68 -6.07 11.10 9.37
CA LYS A 68 -7.22 10.27 9.05
C LYS A 68 -7.31 10.00 7.54
N ALA A 69 -7.10 11.03 6.73
CA ALA A 69 -7.15 10.89 5.27
C ALA A 69 -6.06 9.97 4.73
N ASN A 70 -4.86 9.97 5.33
CA ASN A 70 -3.79 9.05 4.95
C ASN A 70 -4.19 7.59 5.23
N PHE A 71 -4.78 7.34 6.38
CA PHE A 71 -5.27 6.01 6.75
C PHE A 71 -6.35 5.52 5.77
N ILE A 72 -7.34 6.36 5.48
CA ILE A 72 -8.42 6.05 4.53
C ILE A 72 -7.87 5.84 3.12
N TRP A 73 -6.96 6.71 2.68
CA TRP A 73 -6.31 6.59 1.38
C TRP A 73 -5.65 5.21 1.20
N THR A 74 -5.01 4.74 2.27
CA THR A 74 -4.36 3.42 2.26
C THR A 74 -5.38 2.29 2.26
N LEU A 75 -6.50 2.42 2.99
CA LEU A 75 -7.59 1.45 2.91
C LEU A 75 -8.16 1.34 1.49
N ASP A 76 -8.33 2.47 0.82
CA ASP A 76 -8.83 2.50 -0.56
C ASP A 76 -7.83 1.83 -1.52
N LEU A 77 -6.53 2.03 -1.31
CA LEU A 77 -5.50 1.34 -2.08
C LEU A 77 -5.56 -0.17 -1.85
N ILE A 78 -5.73 -0.60 -0.61
CA ILE A 78 -5.87 -2.03 -0.26
C ILE A 78 -7.06 -2.65 -0.99
N GLU A 79 -8.18 -1.96 -1.06
CA GLU A 79 -9.35 -2.43 -1.79
C GLU A 79 -9.06 -2.61 -3.28
N GLU A 80 -8.41 -1.62 -3.91
CA GLU A 80 -8.05 -1.70 -5.31
C GLU A 80 -7.01 -2.80 -5.58
N LEU A 81 -6.06 -3.00 -4.68
CA LEU A 81 -5.11 -4.11 -4.78
C LEU A 81 -5.80 -5.47 -4.64
N HIS A 82 -6.82 -5.57 -3.80
CA HIS A 82 -7.61 -6.79 -3.65
C HIS A 82 -8.40 -7.11 -4.94
N ASN A 83 -9.02 -6.09 -5.53
CA ASN A 83 -9.71 -6.23 -6.80
C ASN A 83 -8.74 -6.66 -7.91
N GLU A 84 -7.56 -6.06 -7.95
CA GLU A 84 -6.52 -6.39 -8.92
C GLU A 84 -5.98 -7.81 -8.72
N TRP A 85 -5.82 -8.26 -7.48
CA TRP A 85 -5.41 -9.62 -7.15
C TRP A 85 -6.41 -10.64 -7.67
N ARG A 86 -7.71 -10.40 -7.47
CA ARG A 86 -8.75 -11.26 -8.04
C ARG A 86 -8.69 -11.29 -9.56
N PHE A 87 -8.54 -10.13 -10.18
CA PHE A 87 -8.50 -10.02 -11.64
C PHE A 87 -7.29 -10.75 -12.23
N ARG A 88 -6.09 -10.46 -11.75
CA ARG A 88 -4.84 -11.03 -12.31
C ARG A 88 -4.75 -12.54 -12.13
N TYR A 89 -5.17 -13.05 -11.01
CA TYR A 89 -5.04 -14.47 -10.67
C TYR A 89 -6.33 -15.27 -10.93
N GLY A 90 -7.33 -14.67 -11.55
CA GLY A 90 -8.56 -15.35 -11.94
C GLY A 90 -9.38 -15.85 -10.76
N HIS A 91 -9.38 -15.13 -9.64
CA HIS A 91 -10.17 -15.51 -8.48
C HIS A 91 -11.61 -15.00 -8.57
N PRO A 92 -12.60 -15.80 -8.13
CA PRO A 92 -13.99 -15.33 -8.07
C PRO A 92 -14.19 -14.29 -6.97
N ASP A 93 -15.29 -13.55 -7.04
CA ASP A 93 -15.67 -12.54 -6.06
C ASP A 93 -15.89 -13.11 -4.65
N THR A 94 -16.06 -14.42 -4.55
CA THR A 94 -16.22 -15.13 -3.27
C THR A 94 -14.90 -15.44 -2.60
N LYS A 95 -13.76 -15.29 -3.31
CA LYS A 95 -12.43 -15.55 -2.73
C LYS A 95 -11.82 -14.27 -2.19
N PHE A 96 -11.43 -14.32 -0.91
CA PHE A 96 -10.81 -13.19 -0.21
C PHE A 96 -9.34 -13.48 0.09
N HIS A 97 -8.49 -12.53 -0.21
CA HIS A 97 -7.11 -12.56 0.24
C HIS A 97 -7.11 -12.48 1.78
N LYS A 98 -6.30 -13.30 2.41
CA LYS A 98 -6.26 -13.38 3.89
C LYS A 98 -6.03 -12.01 4.55
N ALA A 99 -5.11 -11.21 4.01
CA ALA A 99 -4.83 -9.89 4.55
C ALA A 99 -6.01 -8.92 4.39
N TYR A 100 -6.79 -9.06 3.32
CA TYR A 100 -7.95 -8.20 3.09
C TYR A 100 -9.03 -8.39 4.17
N LEU A 101 -9.16 -9.58 4.73
CA LEU A 101 -10.08 -9.80 5.86
C LEU A 101 -9.70 -8.94 7.07
N MET A 102 -8.41 -8.74 7.31
CA MET A 102 -7.94 -7.83 8.35
C MET A 102 -8.26 -6.37 8.00
N ALA A 103 -8.16 -6.00 6.72
CA ALA A 103 -8.53 -4.65 6.28
C ALA A 103 -10.01 -4.35 6.52
N LEU A 104 -10.89 -5.33 6.34
CA LEU A 104 -12.32 -5.17 6.64
C LEU A 104 -12.56 -4.93 8.14
N VAL A 105 -11.84 -5.63 9.00
CA VAL A 105 -11.88 -5.38 10.46
C VAL A 105 -11.43 -3.96 10.78
N LEU A 106 -10.34 -3.49 10.15
CA LEU A 106 -9.85 -2.13 10.35
C LEU A 106 -10.84 -1.07 9.87
N LYS A 107 -11.48 -1.30 8.74
CA LYS A 107 -12.49 -0.39 8.17
C LYS A 107 -13.67 -0.21 9.11
N ASP A 108 -14.13 -1.29 9.73
CA ASP A 108 -15.25 -1.27 10.68
C ASP A 108 -14.85 -0.75 12.06
N ASN A 109 -13.57 -0.67 12.36
CA ASN A 109 -13.02 -0.30 13.66
C ASN A 109 -11.91 0.74 13.55
N MET A 110 -12.08 1.72 12.67
CA MET A 110 -11.09 2.79 12.49
C MET A 110 -10.86 3.56 13.79
N PRO A 111 -9.63 4.05 14.02
CA PRO A 111 -9.40 4.99 15.10
C PRO A 111 -10.29 6.22 14.92
N SER A 112 -10.82 6.75 16.03
CA SER A 112 -11.65 7.97 15.99
C SER A 112 -10.82 9.18 15.56
N ASP A 113 -11.50 10.22 15.07
CA ASP A 113 -10.86 11.41 14.50
C ASP A 113 -9.85 12.06 15.43
N ASP A 114 -10.15 12.09 16.73
CA ASP A 114 -9.30 12.70 17.77
C ASP A 114 -7.98 11.96 18.02
N LYS A 115 -7.86 10.73 17.53
CA LYS A 115 -6.63 9.94 17.67
C LYS A 115 -5.56 10.33 16.64
N PHE A 116 -5.96 10.94 15.55
CA PHE A 116 -5.05 11.37 14.50
C PHE A 116 -4.53 12.79 14.78
N GLU A 117 -3.23 13.01 14.48
CA GLU A 117 -2.62 14.34 14.58
C GLU A 117 -3.23 15.32 13.60
N GLU A 118 -3.50 14.86 12.36
CA GLU A 118 -4.09 15.66 11.28
C GLU A 118 -5.28 14.96 10.66
N ARG A 119 -6.11 15.71 9.90
CA ARG A 119 -7.30 15.18 9.24
C ARG A 119 -7.14 15.00 7.74
N GLY A 120 -6.49 15.94 7.06
CA GLY A 120 -6.34 15.98 5.61
C GLY A 120 -5.20 15.11 5.11
N LEU A 121 -5.21 14.86 3.79
CA LEU A 121 -4.13 14.13 3.13
C LEU A 121 -2.83 14.94 3.19
N THR A 122 -1.77 14.31 3.68
CA THR A 122 -0.44 14.95 3.76
C THR A 122 0.45 14.48 2.61
N PRO A 123 1.56 15.18 2.30
CA PRO A 123 2.50 14.72 1.28
C PRO A 123 2.94 13.27 1.52
N PHE A 124 2.98 12.47 0.46
CA PHE A 124 3.34 11.05 0.56
C PHE A 124 4.77 10.87 1.06
N ALA A 125 4.98 9.93 1.96
CA ALA A 125 6.31 9.52 2.37
C ALA A 125 7.04 8.87 1.19
N GLN A 126 8.30 9.24 0.97
CA GLN A 126 9.15 8.68 -0.07
C GLN A 126 10.16 7.72 0.54
N ALA A 127 9.82 6.44 0.58
CA ALA A 127 10.64 5.38 1.17
C ALA A 127 11.47 4.70 0.07
N MET A 128 12.59 5.29 -0.27
CA MET A 128 13.50 4.81 -1.31
C MET A 128 14.89 5.45 -1.16
N PRO A 129 15.92 4.90 -1.82
CA PRO A 129 17.22 5.55 -1.85
C PRO A 129 17.16 6.98 -2.43
N VAL A 130 18.01 7.86 -1.91
CA VAL A 130 17.95 9.30 -2.21
C VAL A 130 18.09 9.62 -3.70
N GLN A 131 18.83 8.79 -4.46
CA GLN A 131 19.04 9.02 -5.89
C GLN A 131 17.74 8.94 -6.72
N TYR A 132 16.68 8.34 -6.20
CA TYR A 132 15.40 8.25 -6.89
C TYR A 132 14.41 9.33 -6.48
N LYS A 133 14.72 10.09 -5.43
CA LYS A 133 13.80 11.08 -4.87
C LYS A 133 13.76 12.36 -5.69
N SER A 134 12.57 12.92 -5.82
CA SER A 134 12.32 14.25 -6.35
C SER A 134 11.22 14.93 -5.52
N ASP A 135 10.84 16.14 -5.91
CA ASP A 135 9.74 16.85 -5.25
C ASP A 135 8.36 16.22 -5.55
N ASP A 136 8.28 15.41 -6.60
CA ASP A 136 7.08 14.70 -7.00
C ASP A 136 7.16 13.23 -6.54
N ALA A 137 6.27 12.83 -5.64
CA ALA A 137 6.24 11.47 -5.10
C ALA A 137 6.01 10.42 -6.20
N VAL A 138 5.13 10.69 -7.16
CA VAL A 138 4.86 9.75 -8.26
C VAL A 138 6.10 9.56 -9.11
N GLU A 139 6.76 10.64 -9.50
CA GLU A 139 8.03 10.57 -10.24
C GLU A 139 9.08 9.77 -9.48
N SER A 140 9.24 10.05 -8.18
CA SER A 140 10.19 9.35 -7.31
C SER A 140 9.93 7.84 -7.27
N TYR A 141 8.68 7.44 -7.08
CA TYR A 141 8.32 6.02 -7.03
C TYR A 141 8.44 5.33 -8.39
N ARG A 142 8.14 6.02 -9.48
CA ARG A 142 8.37 5.48 -10.82
C ARG A 142 9.86 5.30 -11.10
N ASN A 143 10.69 6.27 -10.70
CA ASN A 143 12.15 6.14 -10.79
C ASN A 143 12.67 4.93 -10.00
N TYR A 144 12.19 4.76 -8.78
CA TYR A 144 12.57 3.62 -7.95
C TYR A 144 12.10 2.29 -8.55
N TYR A 145 10.91 2.28 -9.13
CA TYR A 145 10.35 1.10 -9.79
C TYR A 145 11.18 0.66 -11.00
N MET A 146 11.83 1.60 -11.67
CA MET A 146 12.72 1.35 -12.80
C MET A 146 14.18 1.08 -12.40
N SER A 147 14.48 1.03 -11.10
CA SER A 147 15.84 0.75 -10.61
C SER A 147 16.28 -0.69 -10.94
N ASP A 148 17.59 -0.92 -10.97
CA ASP A 148 18.15 -2.27 -11.20
C ASP A 148 17.60 -3.29 -10.21
N GLU A 149 17.45 -2.89 -8.95
CA GLU A 149 16.88 -3.74 -7.90
C GLU A 149 15.48 -4.22 -8.27
N LYS A 150 14.61 -3.30 -8.72
CA LYS A 150 13.23 -3.63 -9.06
C LYS A 150 13.10 -4.34 -10.41
N GLN A 151 13.96 -4.04 -11.37
CA GLN A 151 13.97 -4.76 -12.66
C GLN A 151 14.15 -6.25 -12.49
N ARG A 152 14.90 -6.70 -11.51
CA ARG A 152 15.16 -8.12 -11.26
C ARG A 152 13.91 -8.94 -10.97
N ILE A 153 12.88 -8.30 -10.45
CA ILE A 153 11.63 -8.97 -10.10
C ILE A 153 10.45 -8.49 -10.93
N ALA A 154 10.67 -7.54 -11.83
CA ALA A 154 9.62 -6.92 -12.63
C ALA A 154 9.05 -7.89 -13.66
N SER A 155 7.73 -8.06 -13.63
CA SER A 155 7.00 -8.88 -14.59
C SER A 155 5.55 -8.44 -14.65
N TRP A 156 5.01 -8.34 -15.85
CA TRP A 156 3.60 -8.10 -16.15
C TRP A 156 3.14 -9.18 -17.12
N LYS A 157 2.79 -10.36 -16.58
CA LYS A 157 2.34 -11.54 -17.36
C LYS A 157 0.93 -11.98 -16.98
N LYS A 158 0.35 -11.38 -15.96
CA LYS A 158 -0.95 -11.76 -15.40
C LYS A 158 -2.03 -10.76 -15.80
N LYS A 159 -2.45 -10.80 -17.08
CA LYS A 159 -3.54 -9.97 -17.63
C LYS A 159 -3.28 -8.46 -17.66
N ARG A 160 -2.05 -8.01 -17.39
CA ARG A 160 -1.64 -6.60 -17.49
C ARG A 160 -0.37 -6.49 -18.31
N GLU A 161 -0.26 -5.41 -19.04
CA GLU A 161 0.96 -5.03 -19.72
C GLU A 161 1.77 -4.09 -18.80
N LYS A 162 3.09 -4.02 -19.03
CA LYS A 162 3.90 -3.04 -18.30
C LYS A 162 3.40 -1.64 -18.62
N PRO A 163 3.42 -0.72 -17.62
CA PRO A 163 2.99 0.67 -17.85
C PRO A 163 3.82 1.36 -18.93
N GLU A 164 3.22 2.28 -19.67
CA GLU A 164 3.90 3.03 -20.74
C GLU A 164 5.10 3.82 -20.21
N TRP A 165 5.02 4.30 -18.96
CA TRP A 165 6.13 5.04 -18.32
C TRP A 165 7.29 4.14 -17.91
N TYR A 166 7.13 2.82 -17.88
CA TYR A 166 8.19 1.88 -17.52
C TYR A 166 9.07 1.62 -18.75
N ARG A 167 10.23 2.27 -18.79
CA ARG A 167 11.05 2.38 -20.01
C ARG A 167 12.37 1.62 -19.96
N VAL A 168 12.46 0.61 -19.13
CA VAL A 168 13.64 -0.25 -19.05
C VAL A 168 13.33 -1.65 -19.58
N ALA A 169 14.36 -2.36 -20.04
CA ALA A 169 14.20 -3.73 -20.50
C ALA A 169 13.81 -4.63 -19.32
N LEU A 170 12.81 -5.49 -19.54
CA LEU A 170 12.46 -6.53 -18.57
C LEU A 170 13.43 -7.71 -18.70
N VAL A 171 13.82 -8.24 -17.56
CA VAL A 171 14.71 -9.40 -17.46
C VAL A 171 13.91 -10.70 -17.47
#